data_e1c75d1f07de859cb4967a7a839defcc
#
_entry.id   e1c75d1f07de859cb4967a7a839defcc
#
_cell.length_a   1.000
_cell.length_b   1.000
_cell.length_c   1.000
_cell.angle_alpha   90.00
_cell.angle_beta   90.00
_cell.angle_gamma   90.00
#
_symmetry.space_group_name_H-M   'P 1'
#
loop_
_entity.id
_entity.type
_entity.pdbx_description
1 polymer ?
#
loop_
_entity_poly.entity_id
_entity_poly.type
_entity_poly.pdbx_seq_one_letter_code
_entity_poly.pdbx_strand_id
1 'polypeptide(L)'
;HGAQQAFLGYQGYIINPVNNNSTNTNYTSNVPAGGSYYQENTITAKGYNGKLSFNAATSFKDKLYIGVNLNSHFVDFRQSSRFYEDNEAPLTPDYTVSRVQFDNDLYTYGTGFSFQLGAIAKLSKELRLGIAFESPTWLRLNDEFTQKLIGVSANTSEELAPDVVNPNTTNYYEPYKLQTPSKWTGSMAYVFGKKGLISVDYAIKDYSSIQFKPNSDPYYRTLNNKMNGLLNSASELRLGAEYKIEAWSLRGGYRLEQSPYKNKTTIGDLTGYSGGIGYNFGGTKLDLSYATFKRATQQGFFEQGLTDGAAINSKNSTITLTLLFEL
;
A
#
# COMPACT_ATOMS: atom_id res chain seq x y z
N HIS A 1 8.49 -11.58 -18.93
CA HIS A 1 7.81 -10.27 -18.94
C HIS A 1 8.16 -9.49 -20.21
N GLY A 2 9.43 -9.14 -20.47
CA GLY A 2 9.82 -8.34 -21.64
C GLY A 2 9.44 -8.97 -22.99
N ALA A 3 9.62 -10.28 -23.16
CA ALA A 3 9.25 -11.00 -24.39
C ALA A 3 7.73 -10.94 -24.65
N GLN A 4 6.90 -11.03 -23.61
CA GLN A 4 5.44 -10.92 -23.75
C GLN A 4 5.02 -9.49 -24.13
N GLN A 5 5.64 -8.47 -23.55
CA GLN A 5 5.37 -7.08 -23.91
C GLN A 5 5.81 -6.77 -25.36
N ALA A 6 6.99 -7.27 -25.77
CA ALA A 6 7.44 -7.14 -27.14
C ALA A 6 6.48 -7.84 -28.12
N PHE A 7 5.99 -9.04 -27.78
CA PHE A 7 4.98 -9.75 -28.58
C PHE A 7 3.68 -8.94 -28.70
N LEU A 8 3.14 -8.41 -27.59
CA LEU A 8 1.94 -7.58 -27.63
C LEU A 8 2.13 -6.33 -28.49
N GLY A 9 3.26 -5.62 -28.28
CA GLY A 9 3.57 -4.41 -29.04
C GLY A 9 3.75 -4.68 -30.54
N TYR A 10 4.37 -5.81 -30.91
CA TYR A 10 4.54 -6.21 -32.30
C TYR A 10 3.21 -6.61 -32.94
N GLN A 11 2.42 -7.45 -32.29
CA GLN A 11 1.12 -7.87 -32.82
C GLN A 11 0.09 -6.72 -32.88
N GLY A 12 0.23 -5.70 -32.04
CA GLY A 12 -0.60 -4.49 -32.06
C GLY A 12 -0.03 -3.38 -32.93
N TYR A 13 1.01 -3.65 -33.73
CA TYR A 13 1.70 -2.69 -34.62
C TYR A 13 2.27 -1.43 -33.90
N ILE A 14 2.42 -1.49 -32.57
CA ILE A 14 3.03 -0.40 -31.79
C ILE A 14 4.54 -0.32 -32.05
N ILE A 15 5.17 -1.48 -32.26
CA ILE A 15 6.60 -1.61 -32.58
C ILE A 15 6.80 -2.58 -33.76
N ASN A 16 7.81 -2.31 -34.58
CA ASN A 16 8.25 -3.21 -35.62
C ASN A 16 9.73 -3.55 -35.47
N PRO A 17 10.16 -4.76 -35.90
CA PRO A 17 11.58 -5.08 -35.95
C PRO A 17 12.32 -4.11 -36.91
N VAL A 18 13.52 -3.70 -36.52
CA VAL A 18 14.36 -2.84 -37.36
C VAL A 18 14.54 -3.45 -38.72
N ASN A 19 14.34 -2.65 -39.78
CA ASN A 19 14.38 -3.07 -41.18
C ASN A 19 13.33 -4.13 -41.54
N ASN A 20 12.23 -4.25 -40.83
CA ASN A 20 11.18 -5.26 -40.99
C ASN A 20 11.74 -6.72 -41.08
N ASN A 21 12.88 -6.96 -40.47
CA ASN A 21 13.48 -8.27 -40.40
C ASN A 21 12.96 -9.06 -39.20
N SER A 22 12.14 -10.09 -39.44
CA SER A 22 11.49 -10.90 -38.41
C SER A 22 12.44 -11.62 -37.44
N THR A 23 13.72 -11.74 -37.78
CA THR A 23 14.76 -12.34 -36.92
C THR A 23 15.46 -11.29 -36.04
N ASN A 24 15.18 -9.99 -36.25
CA ASN A 24 15.80 -8.92 -35.50
C ASN A 24 15.05 -8.73 -34.16
N THR A 25 15.81 -8.70 -33.09
CA THR A 25 15.27 -8.45 -31.72
C THR A 25 15.33 -6.97 -31.29
N ASN A 26 15.84 -6.09 -32.16
CA ASN A 26 15.75 -4.65 -31.98
C ASN A 26 14.49 -4.14 -32.68
N TYR A 27 13.78 -3.24 -32.02
CA TYR A 27 12.50 -2.71 -32.48
C TYR A 27 12.56 -1.19 -32.65
N THR A 28 11.76 -0.68 -33.57
CA THR A 28 11.42 0.74 -33.73
C THR A 28 9.97 0.97 -33.35
N SER A 29 9.68 2.14 -32.80
CA SER A 29 8.31 2.55 -32.47
C SER A 29 7.59 3.06 -33.72
N ASN A 30 6.32 2.67 -33.86
CA ASN A 30 5.39 3.22 -34.85
C ASN A 30 4.56 4.39 -34.27
N VAL A 31 4.78 4.74 -33.01
CA VAL A 31 4.19 5.94 -32.40
C VAL A 31 4.99 7.15 -32.88
N PRO A 32 4.38 8.13 -33.56
CA PRO A 32 5.09 9.30 -34.09
C PRO A 32 5.66 10.15 -32.94
N ALA A 33 6.85 10.71 -33.18
CA ALA A 33 7.46 11.63 -32.23
C ALA A 33 6.93 13.08 -32.42
N GLY A 34 6.97 13.89 -31.38
CA GLY A 34 6.70 15.32 -31.45
C GLY A 34 5.21 15.71 -31.50
N GLY A 35 4.31 14.79 -31.23
CA GLY A 35 2.88 15.05 -31.11
C GLY A 35 2.46 15.55 -29.75
N SER A 36 1.20 15.97 -29.64
CA SER A 36 0.50 16.17 -28.39
C SER A 36 -0.16 14.86 -27.99
N TYR A 37 0.08 14.41 -26.74
CA TYR A 37 -0.41 13.13 -26.26
C TYR A 37 -1.36 13.36 -25.09
N TYR A 38 -2.59 12.82 -25.20
CA TYR A 38 -3.45 12.63 -24.04
C TYR A 38 -3.13 11.29 -23.42
N GLN A 39 -2.89 11.26 -22.13
CA GLN A 39 -2.55 10.04 -21.42
C GLN A 39 -3.42 9.91 -20.16
N GLU A 40 -3.98 8.72 -19.98
CA GLU A 40 -4.79 8.37 -18.82
C GLU A 40 -4.34 7.04 -18.26
N ASN A 41 -4.20 6.96 -16.94
CA ASN A 41 -3.95 5.71 -16.24
C ASN A 41 -5.02 5.49 -15.18
N THR A 42 -5.91 4.53 -15.41
CA THR A 42 -6.97 4.14 -14.48
C THR A 42 -6.54 2.90 -13.72
N ILE A 43 -6.43 3.01 -12.38
CA ILE A 43 -6.11 1.88 -11.51
C ILE A 43 -7.31 1.58 -10.63
N THR A 44 -7.79 0.34 -10.71
CA THR A 44 -8.86 -0.18 -9.84
C THR A 44 -8.29 -1.30 -8.98
N ALA A 45 -8.36 -1.12 -7.65
CA ALA A 45 -7.94 -2.14 -6.69
C ALA A 45 -9.14 -2.61 -5.85
N LYS A 46 -9.25 -3.92 -5.66
CA LYS A 46 -10.30 -4.58 -4.87
C LYS A 46 -9.70 -5.73 -4.07
N GLY A 47 -10.32 -6.04 -2.93
CA GLY A 47 -9.91 -7.18 -2.13
C GLY A 47 -9.87 -6.88 -0.64
N TYR A 48 -9.24 -7.77 0.09
CA TYR A 48 -9.07 -7.63 1.54
C TYR A 48 -7.75 -8.24 2.00
N ASN A 49 -7.27 -7.70 3.12
CA ASN A 49 -6.20 -8.27 3.91
C ASN A 49 -6.74 -8.54 5.31
N GLY A 50 -7.04 -9.79 5.59
CA GLY A 50 -7.67 -10.22 6.83
C GLY A 50 -6.67 -10.79 7.83
N LYS A 51 -7.04 -10.71 9.10
CA LYS A 51 -6.26 -11.26 10.20
C LYS A 51 -7.19 -11.89 11.24
N LEU A 52 -6.99 -13.17 11.52
CA LEU A 52 -7.58 -13.85 12.67
C LEU A 52 -6.55 -13.89 13.80
N SER A 53 -6.93 -13.38 14.97
CA SER A 53 -6.04 -13.27 16.13
C SER A 53 -6.54 -14.09 17.31
N PHE A 54 -5.63 -14.87 17.88
CA PHE A 54 -5.83 -15.55 19.16
C PHE A 54 -4.99 -14.83 20.22
N ASN A 55 -5.66 -14.38 21.28
CA ASN A 55 -5.04 -13.61 22.35
C ASN A 55 -5.02 -14.41 23.65
N ALA A 56 -3.90 -14.36 24.37
CA ALA A 56 -3.79 -14.78 25.75
C ALA A 56 -3.07 -13.69 26.54
N ALA A 57 -3.59 -13.38 27.73
CA ALA A 57 -2.99 -12.39 28.61
C ALA A 57 -3.09 -12.81 30.06
N THR A 58 -2.13 -12.37 30.85
CA THR A 58 -2.10 -12.60 32.31
C THR A 58 -1.61 -11.35 33.03
N SER A 59 -1.91 -11.27 34.33
CA SER A 59 -1.40 -10.22 35.20
C SER A 59 -0.70 -10.81 36.43
N PHE A 60 0.38 -10.16 36.86
CA PHE A 60 1.10 -10.48 38.08
C PHE A 60 0.95 -9.34 39.09
N LYS A 61 0.35 -9.64 40.25
CA LYS A 61 0.14 -8.71 41.36
C LYS A 61 -0.52 -7.39 40.94
N ASP A 62 -1.35 -7.38 39.89
CA ASP A 62 -1.96 -6.19 39.27
C ASP A 62 -0.97 -5.07 38.91
N LYS A 63 0.31 -5.40 38.83
CA LYS A 63 1.40 -4.45 38.49
C LYS A 63 2.00 -4.71 37.13
N LEU A 64 2.14 -5.98 36.74
CA LEU A 64 2.70 -6.38 35.46
C LEU A 64 1.65 -7.16 34.68
N TYR A 65 1.37 -6.73 33.46
CA TYR A 65 0.49 -7.38 32.51
C TYR A 65 1.31 -7.85 31.33
N ILE A 66 1.13 -9.08 30.89
CA ILE A 66 1.84 -9.69 29.76
C ILE A 66 0.78 -10.27 28.83
N GLY A 67 0.93 -10.04 27.53
CA GLY A 67 0.02 -10.58 26.54
C GLY A 67 0.76 -11.10 25.31
N VAL A 68 0.16 -12.09 24.67
CA VAL A 68 0.60 -12.66 23.41
C VAL A 68 -0.56 -12.73 22.44
N ASN A 69 -0.32 -12.37 21.18
CA ASN A 69 -1.23 -12.60 20.06
C ASN A 69 -0.56 -13.54 19.06
N LEU A 70 -1.29 -14.54 18.60
CA LEU A 70 -0.94 -15.36 17.44
C LEU A 70 -1.90 -14.99 16.31
N ASN A 71 -1.35 -14.64 15.15
CA ASN A 71 -2.15 -14.10 14.05
C ASN A 71 -2.00 -14.97 12.80
N SER A 72 -3.12 -15.40 12.26
CA SER A 72 -3.22 -15.98 10.91
C SER A 72 -3.68 -14.88 9.96
N HIS A 73 -2.94 -14.69 8.86
CA HIS A 73 -3.22 -13.69 7.85
C HIS A 73 -3.73 -14.35 6.58
N PHE A 74 -4.62 -13.67 5.87
CA PHE A 74 -5.11 -14.06 4.54
C PHE A 74 -5.25 -12.83 3.67
N VAL A 75 -4.80 -12.99 2.43
CA VAL A 75 -4.74 -11.92 1.42
C VAL A 75 -5.54 -12.37 0.21
N ASP A 76 -6.42 -11.52 -0.27
CA ASP A 76 -7.10 -11.59 -1.57
C ASP A 76 -7.09 -10.17 -2.14
N PHE A 77 -6.31 -9.95 -3.20
CA PHE A 77 -6.09 -8.64 -3.78
C PHE A 77 -6.11 -8.72 -5.29
N ARG A 78 -6.91 -7.88 -5.93
CA ARG A 78 -7.00 -7.75 -7.37
C ARG A 78 -6.75 -6.31 -7.76
N GLN A 79 -5.90 -6.11 -8.76
CA GLN A 79 -5.64 -4.82 -9.34
C GLN A 79 -5.74 -4.89 -10.85
N SER A 80 -6.61 -4.06 -11.42
CA SER A 80 -6.65 -3.79 -12.85
C SER A 80 -6.06 -2.41 -13.11
N SER A 81 -5.13 -2.32 -14.04
CA SER A 81 -4.63 -1.04 -14.54
C SER A 81 -4.88 -0.93 -16.04
N ARG A 82 -5.41 0.20 -16.46
CA ARG A 82 -5.61 0.56 -17.86
C ARG A 82 -4.83 1.82 -18.14
N PHE A 83 -3.83 1.70 -18.99
CA PHE A 83 -3.16 2.85 -19.58
C PHE A 83 -3.77 3.12 -20.96
N TYR A 84 -4.17 4.36 -21.20
CA TYR A 84 -4.68 4.84 -22.48
C TYR A 84 -3.85 6.03 -22.95
N GLU A 85 -3.51 6.02 -24.22
CA GLU A 85 -2.80 7.11 -24.88
C GLU A 85 -3.48 7.42 -26.22
N ASP A 86 -3.75 8.69 -26.46
CA ASP A 86 -4.24 9.23 -27.72
C ASP A 86 -3.23 10.25 -28.25
N ASN A 87 -2.87 10.14 -29.51
CA ASN A 87 -1.87 10.95 -30.15
C ASN A 87 -2.52 11.91 -31.16
N GLU A 88 -2.47 13.19 -30.88
CA GLU A 88 -2.94 14.27 -31.77
C GLU A 88 -1.83 14.76 -32.73
N ALA A 89 -0.74 14.01 -32.91
CA ALA A 89 0.28 14.37 -33.91
C ALA A 89 -0.34 14.47 -35.31
N PRO A 90 0.16 15.37 -36.17
CA PRO A 90 -0.28 15.43 -37.54
C PRO A 90 -0.13 14.09 -38.23
N LEU A 91 -1.22 13.58 -38.81
CA LEU A 91 -1.20 12.35 -39.58
C LEU A 91 -0.37 12.54 -40.85
N THR A 92 0.31 11.47 -41.26
CA THR A 92 1.09 11.37 -42.48
C THR A 92 0.38 10.44 -43.51
N PRO A 93 0.80 10.39 -44.77
CA PRO A 93 0.28 9.39 -45.71
C PRO A 93 0.53 7.95 -45.26
N ASP A 94 1.60 7.73 -44.49
CA ASP A 94 1.93 6.42 -43.91
C ASP A 94 1.13 6.20 -42.63
N TYR A 95 0.74 4.94 -42.38
CA TYR A 95 0.07 4.58 -41.13
C TYR A 95 1.02 4.71 -39.95
N THR A 96 0.53 5.42 -38.92
CA THR A 96 1.18 5.56 -37.63
C THR A 96 0.19 5.25 -36.51
N VAL A 97 0.69 4.91 -35.34
CA VAL A 97 -0.17 4.64 -34.18
C VAL A 97 -0.81 5.93 -33.69
N SER A 98 -2.15 5.96 -33.71
CA SER A 98 -2.95 7.08 -33.21
C SER A 98 -3.39 6.87 -31.75
N ARG A 99 -3.72 5.65 -31.39
CA ARG A 99 -4.18 5.33 -30.01
C ARG A 99 -3.63 4.01 -29.51
N VAL A 100 -3.38 3.95 -28.20
CA VAL A 100 -2.96 2.71 -27.50
C VAL A 100 -3.76 2.57 -26.22
N GLN A 101 -4.26 1.36 -25.94
CA GLN A 101 -4.74 0.96 -24.63
C GLN A 101 -3.99 -0.29 -24.18
N PHE A 102 -3.46 -0.24 -22.95
CA PHE A 102 -2.74 -1.36 -22.35
C PHE A 102 -3.36 -1.72 -21.01
N ASP A 103 -4.01 -2.88 -20.97
CA ASP A 103 -4.68 -3.41 -19.79
C ASP A 103 -3.79 -4.46 -19.11
N ASN A 104 -3.66 -4.36 -17.79
CA ASN A 104 -2.97 -5.33 -16.94
C ASN A 104 -3.88 -5.70 -15.78
N ASP A 105 -4.07 -6.99 -15.53
CA ASP A 105 -4.82 -7.52 -14.41
C ASP A 105 -3.92 -8.41 -13.55
N LEU A 106 -3.77 -8.05 -12.28
CA LEU A 106 -3.03 -8.80 -11.27
C LEU A 106 -3.99 -9.32 -10.20
N TYR A 107 -3.90 -10.60 -9.89
CA TYR A 107 -4.55 -11.22 -8.76
C TYR A 107 -3.51 -11.83 -7.83
N THR A 108 -3.41 -11.30 -6.60
CA THR A 108 -2.52 -11.79 -5.55
C THR A 108 -3.33 -12.38 -4.42
N TYR A 109 -3.05 -13.63 -4.06
CA TYR A 109 -3.71 -14.30 -2.94
C TYR A 109 -2.74 -15.13 -2.13
N GLY A 110 -3.07 -15.35 -0.87
CA GLY A 110 -2.23 -16.16 0.00
C GLY A 110 -2.55 -16.05 1.46
N THR A 111 -1.66 -16.66 2.26
CA THR A 111 -1.79 -16.74 3.72
C THR A 111 -0.49 -16.39 4.40
N GLY A 112 -0.56 -16.11 5.69
CA GLY A 112 0.63 -15.80 6.47
C GLY A 112 0.43 -15.98 7.97
N PHE A 113 1.52 -15.80 8.69
CA PHE A 113 1.56 -15.89 10.14
C PHE A 113 2.37 -14.74 10.72
N SER A 114 1.96 -14.25 11.89
CA SER A 114 2.75 -13.35 12.74
C SER A 114 2.38 -13.55 14.20
N PHE A 115 3.20 -13.05 15.10
CA PHE A 115 2.86 -13.00 16.53
C PHE A 115 3.21 -11.61 17.09
N GLN A 116 2.58 -11.31 18.24
CA GLN A 116 2.85 -10.08 18.98
C GLN A 116 3.06 -10.43 20.45
N LEU A 117 4.00 -9.74 21.08
CA LEU A 117 4.25 -9.83 22.51
C LEU A 117 4.12 -8.42 23.09
N GLY A 118 3.48 -8.31 24.23
CA GLY A 118 3.32 -7.03 24.92
C GLY A 118 3.44 -7.17 26.41
N ALA A 119 4.00 -6.13 27.05
CA ALA A 119 4.01 -6.01 28.49
C ALA A 119 3.66 -4.58 28.90
N ILE A 120 2.90 -4.45 30.00
CA ILE A 120 2.56 -3.17 30.61
C ILE A 120 2.90 -3.27 32.11
N ALA A 121 3.71 -2.34 32.60
CA ALA A 121 4.06 -2.19 34.02
C ALA A 121 3.38 -0.96 34.62
N LYS A 122 2.65 -1.12 35.72
CA LYS A 122 2.17 -0.03 36.59
C LYS A 122 3.27 0.30 37.59
N LEU A 123 4.05 1.34 37.32
CA LEU A 123 5.15 1.77 38.21
C LEU A 123 4.63 2.48 39.45
N SER A 124 3.52 3.23 39.28
CA SER A 124 2.76 3.84 40.41
C SER A 124 1.26 3.71 40.11
N LYS A 125 0.44 4.35 40.94
CA LYS A 125 -1.01 4.45 40.70
C LYS A 125 -1.30 5.25 39.42
N GLU A 126 -0.43 6.19 39.09
CA GLU A 126 -0.57 7.13 37.96
C GLU A 126 0.22 6.70 36.75
N LEU A 127 1.48 6.24 36.92
CA LEU A 127 2.42 6.00 35.83
C LEU A 127 2.38 4.56 35.34
N ARG A 128 2.21 4.39 34.03
CA ARG A 128 2.24 3.10 33.33
C ARG A 128 3.26 3.17 32.19
N LEU A 129 4.07 2.13 32.06
CA LEU A 129 4.98 1.93 30.92
C LEU A 129 4.59 0.68 30.18
N GLY A 130 4.71 0.71 28.85
CA GLY A 130 4.44 -0.42 28.00
C GLY A 130 5.57 -0.66 26.99
N ILE A 131 5.76 -1.90 26.63
CA ILE A 131 6.59 -2.31 25.49
C ILE A 131 5.82 -3.36 24.70
N ALA A 132 5.87 -3.24 23.37
CA ALA A 132 5.28 -4.25 22.49
C ALA A 132 6.23 -4.56 21.33
N PHE A 133 6.26 -5.82 20.95
CA PHE A 133 6.97 -6.34 19.80
C PHE A 133 5.99 -7.00 18.86
N GLU A 134 6.02 -6.62 17.59
CA GLU A 134 5.33 -7.30 16.49
C GLU A 134 6.38 -8.00 15.63
N SER A 135 6.25 -9.31 15.48
CA SER A 135 7.14 -10.08 14.60
C SER A 135 6.95 -9.63 13.13
N PRO A 136 7.88 -9.96 12.24
CA PRO A 136 7.57 -10.00 10.83
C PRO A 136 6.30 -10.80 10.57
N THR A 137 5.55 -10.42 9.52
CA THR A 137 4.54 -11.31 8.95
C THR A 137 5.22 -12.12 7.85
N TRP A 138 5.18 -13.43 7.97
CA TRP A 138 5.67 -14.36 6.97
C TRP A 138 4.50 -14.76 6.08
N LEU A 139 4.46 -14.19 4.88
CA LEU A 139 3.43 -14.42 3.88
C LEU A 139 3.91 -15.45 2.85
N ARG A 140 3.03 -16.33 2.39
CA ARG A 140 3.18 -17.12 1.19
C ARG A 140 2.11 -16.67 0.21
N LEU A 141 2.55 -16.11 -0.92
CA LEU A 141 1.71 -15.44 -1.89
C LEU A 141 1.80 -16.15 -3.25
N ASN A 142 0.74 -16.04 -4.02
CA ASN A 142 0.62 -16.51 -5.38
C ASN A 142 0.14 -15.32 -6.22
N ASP A 143 0.68 -15.17 -7.43
CA ASP A 143 0.28 -14.15 -8.36
C ASP A 143 -0.20 -14.77 -9.67
N GLU A 144 -1.31 -14.26 -10.16
CA GLU A 144 -1.84 -14.51 -11.50
C GLU A 144 -1.89 -13.19 -12.26
N PHE A 145 -1.44 -13.19 -13.50
CA PHE A 145 -1.30 -11.97 -14.26
C PHE A 145 -1.73 -12.14 -15.70
N THR A 146 -2.58 -11.22 -16.19
CA THR A 146 -3.01 -11.17 -17.59
C THR A 146 -2.74 -9.81 -18.19
N GLN A 147 -2.53 -9.78 -19.50
CA GLN A 147 -2.28 -8.55 -20.26
C GLN A 147 -3.09 -8.54 -21.55
N LYS A 148 -3.50 -7.35 -21.97
CA LYS A 148 -4.18 -7.10 -23.25
C LYS A 148 -3.70 -5.76 -23.78
N LEU A 149 -3.47 -5.70 -25.09
CA LEU A 149 -3.13 -4.49 -25.81
C LEU A 149 -4.18 -4.22 -26.89
N ILE A 150 -4.54 -2.95 -27.08
CA ILE A 150 -5.33 -2.48 -28.21
C ILE A 150 -4.55 -1.36 -28.85
N GLY A 151 -4.23 -1.50 -30.13
CA GLY A 151 -3.61 -0.49 -30.96
C GLY A 151 -4.57 0.02 -32.03
N VAL A 152 -4.49 1.30 -32.38
CA VAL A 152 -5.21 1.89 -33.50
C VAL A 152 -4.21 2.65 -34.34
N SER A 153 -4.18 2.37 -35.63
CA SER A 153 -3.33 3.08 -36.60
C SER A 153 -4.18 3.95 -37.50
N ALA A 154 -3.67 5.10 -37.86
CA ALA A 154 -4.31 6.05 -38.76
C ALA A 154 -3.31 6.69 -39.74
N ASN A 155 -3.82 7.18 -40.86
CA ASN A 155 -3.09 8.02 -41.80
C ASN A 155 -3.95 9.24 -42.21
N THR A 156 -3.50 10.06 -43.14
CA THR A 156 -4.26 11.24 -43.61
C THR A 156 -5.61 10.93 -44.25
N SER A 157 -5.87 9.68 -44.61
CA SER A 157 -7.06 9.28 -45.37
C SER A 157 -8.08 8.56 -44.49
N GLU A 158 -7.62 7.73 -43.54
CA GLU A 158 -8.51 6.90 -42.73
C GLU A 158 -7.87 6.46 -41.40
N GLU A 159 -8.73 6.07 -40.47
CA GLU A 159 -8.37 5.33 -39.27
C GLU A 159 -8.75 3.87 -39.42
N LEU A 160 -7.82 2.96 -39.12
CA LEU A 160 -8.05 1.52 -39.19
C LEU A 160 -8.88 1.01 -38.00
N ALA A 161 -9.51 -0.14 -38.17
CA ALA A 161 -10.14 -0.84 -37.07
C ALA A 161 -9.11 -1.19 -35.97
N PRO A 162 -9.50 -1.19 -34.70
CA PRO A 162 -8.59 -1.51 -33.59
C PRO A 162 -8.00 -2.91 -33.69
N ASP A 163 -6.68 -3.03 -33.58
CA ASP A 163 -5.95 -4.28 -33.43
C ASP A 163 -5.99 -4.71 -31.95
N VAL A 164 -6.82 -5.72 -31.66
CA VAL A 164 -6.99 -6.24 -30.32
C VAL A 164 -6.12 -7.45 -30.11
N VAL A 165 -5.03 -7.28 -29.36
CA VAL A 165 -4.10 -8.35 -29.01
C VAL A 165 -4.40 -8.85 -27.60
N ASN A 166 -5.13 -9.95 -27.52
CA ASN A 166 -5.43 -10.64 -26.27
C ASN A 166 -4.94 -12.08 -26.35
N PRO A 167 -3.82 -12.42 -25.70
CA PRO A 167 -3.30 -13.80 -25.72
C PRO A 167 -4.22 -14.81 -25.04
N ASN A 168 -5.23 -14.35 -24.26
CA ASN A 168 -6.07 -15.19 -23.41
C ASN A 168 -5.24 -16.11 -22.50
N THR A 169 -4.06 -15.63 -22.08
CA THR A 169 -3.11 -16.39 -21.28
C THR A 169 -3.03 -15.77 -19.89
N THR A 170 -3.26 -16.58 -18.86
CA THR A 170 -2.95 -16.22 -17.48
C THR A 170 -1.57 -16.73 -17.14
N ASN A 171 -0.68 -15.83 -16.75
CA ASN A 171 0.63 -16.18 -16.25
C ASN A 171 0.50 -16.50 -14.76
N TYR A 172 0.74 -17.75 -14.40
CA TYR A 172 0.82 -18.20 -13.02
C TYR A 172 2.28 -18.12 -12.57
N TYR A 173 2.56 -17.33 -11.55
CA TYR A 173 3.90 -17.25 -10.98
C TYR A 173 4.07 -18.29 -9.87
N GLU A 174 5.29 -18.82 -9.75
CA GLU A 174 5.63 -19.71 -8.65
C GLU A 174 5.38 -19.04 -7.30
N PRO A 175 4.76 -19.77 -6.34
CA PRO A 175 4.49 -19.21 -5.01
C PRO A 175 5.77 -18.71 -4.34
N TYR A 176 5.73 -17.50 -3.85
CA TYR A 176 6.87 -16.86 -3.19
C TYR A 176 6.57 -16.54 -1.73
N LYS A 177 7.62 -16.35 -0.94
CA LYS A 177 7.51 -15.92 0.45
C LYS A 177 7.93 -14.46 0.56
N LEU A 178 7.08 -13.68 1.23
CA LEU A 178 7.36 -12.29 1.58
C LEU A 178 7.40 -12.15 3.10
N GLN A 179 8.52 -11.63 3.61
CA GLN A 179 8.69 -11.29 5.02
C GLN A 179 8.57 -9.78 5.18
N THR A 180 7.59 -9.32 5.96
CA THR A 180 7.42 -7.89 6.29
C THR A 180 8.37 -7.49 7.42
N PRO A 181 8.57 -6.18 7.70
CA PRO A 181 9.36 -5.74 8.84
C PRO A 181 8.73 -6.08 10.18
N SER A 182 9.56 -6.26 11.21
CA SER A 182 9.10 -6.24 12.61
C SER A 182 8.88 -4.81 13.09
N LYS A 183 8.14 -4.66 14.20
CA LYS A 183 7.86 -3.36 14.82
C LYS A 183 8.05 -3.43 16.32
N TRP A 184 8.74 -2.45 16.88
CA TRP A 184 8.87 -2.21 18.31
C TRP A 184 8.10 -0.98 18.70
N THR A 185 7.39 -1.04 19.83
CA THR A 185 6.63 0.10 20.35
C THR A 185 6.93 0.25 21.85
N GLY A 186 7.34 1.45 22.24
CA GLY A 186 7.42 1.89 23.63
C GLY A 186 6.24 2.81 23.94
N SER A 187 5.61 2.64 25.08
CA SER A 187 4.41 3.37 25.49
C SER A 187 4.58 3.93 26.91
N MET A 188 4.05 5.12 27.15
CA MET A 188 3.94 5.71 28.47
C MET A 188 2.55 6.34 28.62
N ALA A 189 1.94 6.15 29.81
CA ALA A 189 0.69 6.83 30.15
C ALA A 189 0.73 7.33 31.59
N TYR A 190 0.22 8.54 31.79
CA TYR A 190 0.04 9.14 33.12
C TYR A 190 -1.46 9.38 33.37
N VAL A 191 -1.97 8.80 34.44
CA VAL A 191 -3.38 8.82 34.80
C VAL A 191 -3.60 9.79 35.97
N PHE A 192 -4.41 10.79 35.77
CA PHE A 192 -4.75 11.83 36.75
C PHE A 192 -5.94 11.39 37.64
N GLY A 193 -5.77 10.30 38.39
CA GLY A 193 -6.84 9.71 39.19
C GLY A 193 -8.06 9.35 38.34
N LYS A 194 -9.24 9.91 38.70
CA LYS A 194 -10.49 9.71 37.94
C LYS A 194 -10.73 10.78 36.84
N LYS A 195 -9.85 11.80 36.76
CA LYS A 195 -10.08 12.98 35.91
C LYS A 195 -9.62 12.82 34.47
N GLY A 196 -8.72 11.88 34.19
CA GLY A 196 -8.26 11.69 32.83
C GLY A 196 -6.90 11.05 32.75
N LEU A 197 -6.34 11.07 31.54
CA LEU A 197 -5.00 10.55 31.23
C LEU A 197 -4.37 11.29 30.07
N ILE A 198 -3.05 11.22 30.00
CA ILE A 198 -2.25 11.51 28.80
C ILE A 198 -1.44 10.28 28.45
N SER A 199 -1.19 10.06 27.17
CA SER A 199 -0.39 8.93 26.69
C SER A 199 0.49 9.32 25.53
N VAL A 200 1.63 8.63 25.42
CA VAL A 200 2.52 8.68 24.27
C VAL A 200 2.93 7.27 23.89
N ASP A 201 2.86 6.98 22.57
CA ASP A 201 3.43 5.78 21.98
C ASP A 201 4.49 6.21 20.97
N TYR A 202 5.63 5.54 20.99
CA TYR A 202 6.69 5.68 20.01
C TYR A 202 7.03 4.32 19.44
N ALA A 203 6.86 4.17 18.12
CA ALA A 203 7.15 2.92 17.45
C ALA A 203 8.22 3.11 16.37
N ILE A 204 9.01 2.05 16.15
CA ILE A 204 10.02 1.98 15.10
C ILE A 204 9.77 0.73 14.26
N LYS A 205 9.82 0.89 12.93
CA LYS A 205 9.70 -0.17 11.97
C LYS A 205 10.75 -0.01 10.88
N ASP A 206 11.63 -0.99 10.73
CA ASP A 206 12.67 -0.96 9.71
C ASP A 206 12.16 -1.55 8.41
N TYR A 207 11.69 -0.70 7.50
CA TYR A 207 11.16 -1.12 6.20
C TYR A 207 12.23 -1.67 5.26
N SER A 208 13.52 -1.34 5.48
CA SER A 208 14.61 -1.90 4.68
C SER A 208 14.80 -3.41 4.92
N SER A 209 14.22 -3.95 6.01
CA SER A 209 14.27 -5.38 6.34
C SER A 209 13.25 -6.25 5.60
N ILE A 210 12.40 -5.67 4.74
CA ILE A 210 11.48 -6.44 3.86
C ILE A 210 12.29 -7.37 2.96
N GLN A 211 11.86 -8.63 2.84
CA GLN A 211 12.58 -9.63 2.04
C GLN A 211 11.65 -10.59 1.31
N PHE A 212 11.91 -10.77 0.01
CA PHE A 212 11.49 -11.96 -0.71
C PHE A 212 12.41 -13.14 -0.37
N LYS A 213 11.87 -14.34 -0.31
CA LYS A 213 12.63 -15.55 0.03
C LYS A 213 12.34 -16.68 -0.97
N PRO A 214 13.30 -17.57 -1.23
CA PRO A 214 14.61 -17.69 -0.57
C PRO A 214 15.64 -16.64 -1.04
N ASN A 215 16.50 -16.17 -0.13
CA ASN A 215 17.58 -15.23 -0.45
C ASN A 215 18.66 -15.82 -1.38
N SER A 216 18.69 -17.15 -1.55
CA SER A 216 19.58 -17.84 -2.50
C SER A 216 19.19 -17.61 -3.96
N ASP A 217 17.93 -17.26 -4.22
CA ASP A 217 17.46 -16.94 -5.56
C ASP A 217 18.05 -15.59 -6.02
N PRO A 218 18.77 -15.55 -7.17
CA PRO A 218 19.38 -14.32 -7.69
C PRO A 218 18.36 -13.21 -8.00
N TYR A 219 17.16 -13.57 -8.45
CA TYR A 219 16.09 -12.63 -8.76
C TYR A 219 15.59 -11.95 -7.47
N TYR A 220 15.27 -12.75 -6.42
CA TYR A 220 14.85 -12.20 -5.13
C TYR A 220 15.94 -11.39 -4.45
N ARG A 221 17.19 -11.82 -4.56
CA ARG A 221 18.33 -11.05 -4.04
C ARG A 221 18.43 -9.67 -4.69
N THR A 222 18.24 -9.59 -6.01
CA THR A 222 18.23 -8.32 -6.74
C THR A 222 17.07 -7.41 -6.28
N LEU A 223 15.85 -7.96 -6.12
CA LEU A 223 14.70 -7.22 -5.61
C LEU A 223 14.94 -6.73 -4.18
N ASN A 224 15.45 -7.60 -3.30
CA ASN A 224 15.76 -7.25 -1.91
C ASN A 224 16.79 -6.11 -1.82
N ASN A 225 17.83 -6.13 -2.66
CA ASN A 225 18.81 -5.05 -2.73
C ASN A 225 18.19 -3.73 -3.21
N LYS A 226 17.32 -3.77 -4.22
CA LYS A 226 16.57 -2.58 -4.67
C LYS A 226 15.70 -2.01 -3.54
N MET A 227 14.92 -2.84 -2.84
CA MET A 227 14.07 -2.41 -1.74
C MET A 227 14.89 -1.82 -0.58
N ASN A 228 15.99 -2.45 -0.19
CA ASN A 228 16.90 -1.92 0.82
C ASN A 228 17.50 -0.56 0.40
N GLY A 229 17.80 -0.39 -0.89
CA GLY A 229 18.25 0.88 -1.47
C GLY A 229 17.23 2.01 -1.37
N LEU A 230 15.93 1.70 -1.48
CA LEU A 230 14.83 2.66 -1.53
C LEU A 230 14.21 2.93 -0.15
N LEU A 231 14.17 1.92 0.72
CA LEU A 231 13.45 1.94 1.99
C LEU A 231 14.37 2.28 3.17
N ASN A 232 13.76 2.71 4.26
CA ASN A 232 14.42 3.17 5.48
C ASN A 232 13.66 2.69 6.72
N SER A 233 14.28 2.86 7.90
CA SER A 233 13.56 2.81 9.17
C SER A 233 12.65 4.03 9.28
N ALA A 234 11.39 3.81 9.69
CA ALA A 234 10.43 4.85 9.94
C ALA A 234 9.89 4.78 11.37
N SER A 235 9.72 5.92 12.00
CA SER A 235 9.13 6.03 13.33
C SER A 235 7.67 6.50 13.25
N GLU A 236 6.90 6.12 14.25
CA GLU A 236 5.53 6.55 14.46
C GLU A 236 5.40 7.11 15.87
N LEU A 237 4.91 8.35 15.99
CA LEU A 237 4.58 9.00 17.25
C LEU A 237 3.06 9.15 17.35
N ARG A 238 2.49 8.72 18.46
CA ARG A 238 1.09 8.94 18.81
C ARG A 238 1.00 9.62 20.19
N LEU A 239 0.22 10.68 20.25
CA LEU A 239 -0.11 11.39 21.49
C LEU A 239 -1.61 11.27 21.70
N GLY A 240 -2.03 10.97 22.94
CA GLY A 240 -3.43 10.87 23.31
C GLY A 240 -3.69 11.55 24.64
N ALA A 241 -4.87 12.16 24.76
CA ALA A 241 -5.35 12.73 26.01
C ALA A 241 -6.84 12.46 26.17
N GLU A 242 -7.26 12.18 27.41
CA GLU A 242 -8.65 12.12 27.83
C GLU A 242 -8.83 12.97 29.08
N TYR A 243 -9.91 13.75 29.10
CA TYR A 243 -10.32 14.49 30.27
C TYR A 243 -11.79 14.21 30.58
N LYS A 244 -12.09 13.89 31.84
CA LYS A 244 -13.45 13.56 32.34
C LYS A 244 -14.01 14.67 33.17
N ILE A 245 -15.24 15.06 32.86
CA ILE A 245 -16.03 16.04 33.60
C ILE A 245 -17.35 15.36 33.92
N GLU A 246 -17.51 14.91 35.15
CA GLU A 246 -18.67 14.14 35.60
C GLU A 246 -18.97 12.95 34.70
N ALA A 247 -20.08 12.95 33.97
CA ALA A 247 -20.48 11.91 33.03
C ALA A 247 -19.85 12.08 31.63
N TRP A 248 -19.22 13.23 31.33
CA TRP A 248 -18.61 13.52 30.03
C TRP A 248 -17.16 13.09 29.96
N SER A 249 -16.74 12.64 28.78
CA SER A 249 -15.34 12.36 28.42
C SER A 249 -14.98 13.13 27.17
N LEU A 250 -13.93 13.97 27.23
CA LEU A 250 -13.36 14.67 26.11
C LEU A 250 -12.05 14.02 25.75
N ARG A 251 -11.81 13.75 24.46
CA ARG A 251 -10.60 13.08 23.96
C ARG A 251 -9.97 13.85 22.82
N GLY A 252 -8.63 13.85 22.78
CA GLY A 252 -7.86 14.42 21.71
C GLY A 252 -6.66 13.54 21.39
N GLY A 253 -6.23 13.53 20.14
CA GLY A 253 -5.08 12.75 19.71
C GLY A 253 -4.36 13.35 18.51
N TYR A 254 -3.06 13.05 18.43
CA TYR A 254 -2.18 13.39 17.33
C TYR A 254 -1.38 12.17 16.90
N ARG A 255 -1.19 11.98 15.59
CA ARG A 255 -0.37 10.93 15.00
C ARG A 255 0.56 11.50 13.96
N LEU A 256 1.82 11.13 14.04
CA LEU A 256 2.85 11.36 13.02
C LEU A 256 3.48 10.02 12.68
N GLU A 257 3.53 9.68 11.39
CA GLU A 257 4.23 8.49 10.89
C GLU A 257 5.18 8.93 9.78
N GLN A 258 6.45 8.64 9.96
CA GLN A 258 7.47 8.98 8.98
C GLN A 258 7.35 8.12 7.72
N SER A 259 7.80 8.67 6.61
CA SER A 259 7.92 7.96 5.35
C SER A 259 8.78 6.70 5.47
N PRO A 260 8.34 5.55 4.92
CA PRO A 260 9.20 4.38 4.79
C PRO A 260 10.25 4.52 3.67
N TYR A 261 10.13 5.52 2.79
CA TYR A 261 11.04 5.76 1.67
C TYR A 261 12.09 6.80 2.00
N LYS A 262 13.34 6.55 1.58
CA LYS A 262 14.45 7.50 1.76
C LYS A 262 14.19 8.86 1.09
N ASN A 263 13.55 8.86 -0.07
CA ASN A 263 13.23 10.08 -0.82
C ASN A 263 12.05 10.87 -0.25
N LYS A 264 11.21 10.27 0.61
CA LYS A 264 10.02 10.86 1.25
C LYS A 264 8.96 11.41 0.28
N THR A 265 9.12 11.19 -1.02
CA THR A 265 8.18 11.66 -2.06
C THR A 265 7.31 10.53 -2.58
N THR A 266 7.84 9.32 -2.79
CA THR A 266 7.06 8.15 -3.22
C THR A 266 5.90 7.88 -2.27
N ILE A 267 6.15 7.86 -0.97
CA ILE A 267 5.14 7.92 0.10
C ILE A 267 5.67 8.92 1.13
N GLY A 268 4.96 10.01 1.35
CA GLY A 268 5.30 11.03 2.33
C GLY A 268 4.93 10.65 3.76
N ASP A 269 5.24 11.53 4.70
CA ASP A 269 4.85 11.40 6.09
C ASP A 269 3.33 11.45 6.23
N LEU A 270 2.77 10.69 7.18
CA LEU A 270 1.36 10.79 7.54
C LEU A 270 1.22 11.63 8.79
N THR A 271 0.33 12.61 8.74
CA THR A 271 -0.09 13.39 9.90
C THR A 271 -1.58 13.20 10.16
N GLY A 272 -1.96 13.09 11.42
CA GLY A 272 -3.36 12.89 11.80
C GLY A 272 -3.73 13.57 13.09
N TYR A 273 -5.01 13.97 13.15
CA TYR A 273 -5.63 14.54 14.36
C TYR A 273 -6.93 13.80 14.63
N SER A 274 -7.26 13.62 15.90
CA SER A 274 -8.52 13.05 16.32
C SER A 274 -9.10 13.80 17.51
N GLY A 275 -10.42 13.82 17.59
CA GLY A 275 -11.16 14.35 18.71
C GLY A 275 -12.37 13.47 19.00
N GLY A 276 -12.81 13.43 20.24
CA GLY A 276 -13.97 12.63 20.62
C GLY A 276 -14.66 13.18 21.86
N ILE A 277 -15.96 12.90 21.94
CA ILE A 277 -16.80 13.19 23.10
C ILE A 277 -17.57 11.94 23.48
N GLY A 278 -17.63 11.65 24.75
CA GLY A 278 -18.39 10.53 25.30
C GLY A 278 -19.29 10.95 26.45
N TYR A 279 -20.40 10.25 26.61
CA TYR A 279 -21.32 10.44 27.74
C TYR A 279 -21.66 9.09 28.37
N ASN A 280 -21.60 9.05 29.71
CA ASN A 280 -21.93 7.87 30.51
C ASN A 280 -23.29 8.03 31.15
N PHE A 281 -24.28 7.23 30.74
CA PHE A 281 -25.64 7.20 31.25
C PHE A 281 -25.80 6.30 32.50
N GLY A 282 -24.72 5.79 33.08
CA GLY A 282 -24.70 4.83 34.18
C GLY A 282 -24.39 3.40 33.72
N GLY A 283 -25.33 2.68 33.12
CA GLY A 283 -25.10 1.34 32.54
C GLY A 283 -24.80 1.32 31.05
N THR A 284 -24.84 2.48 30.38
CA THR A 284 -24.62 2.61 28.96
C THR A 284 -23.72 3.80 28.69
N LYS A 285 -22.75 3.65 27.76
CA LYS A 285 -21.88 4.74 27.32
C LYS A 285 -22.04 4.96 25.83
N LEU A 286 -22.12 6.22 25.44
CA LEU A 286 -22.15 6.64 24.04
C LEU A 286 -20.93 7.50 23.76
N ASP A 287 -20.15 7.12 22.74
CA ASP A 287 -18.96 7.83 22.30
C ASP A 287 -19.09 8.22 20.82
N LEU A 288 -18.79 9.47 20.50
CA LEU A 288 -18.64 9.99 19.15
C LEU A 288 -17.19 10.43 18.94
N SER A 289 -16.55 9.99 17.88
CA SER A 289 -15.20 10.42 17.53
C SER A 289 -15.08 10.80 16.07
N TYR A 290 -14.18 11.75 15.82
CA TYR A 290 -13.74 12.16 14.50
C TYR A 290 -12.23 12.05 14.39
N ALA A 291 -11.74 11.47 13.32
CA ALA A 291 -10.31 11.40 13.01
C ALA A 291 -10.07 11.82 11.56
N THR A 292 -8.99 12.55 11.30
CA THR A 292 -8.56 12.94 9.96
C THR A 292 -7.07 12.71 9.79
N PHE A 293 -6.68 12.15 8.64
CA PHE A 293 -5.29 11.83 8.30
C PHE A 293 -4.98 12.38 6.92
N LYS A 294 -3.76 12.89 6.76
CA LYS A 294 -3.25 13.41 5.49
C LYS A 294 -1.94 12.75 5.14
N ARG A 295 -1.76 12.41 3.87
CA ARG A 295 -0.51 11.92 3.29
C ARG A 295 -0.39 12.38 1.85
N ALA A 296 0.80 12.85 1.48
CA ALA A 296 1.15 13.07 0.08
C ALA A 296 1.90 11.85 -0.44
N THR A 297 1.63 11.46 -1.68
CA THR A 297 2.34 10.40 -2.40
C THR A 297 2.63 10.85 -3.81
N GLN A 298 3.64 10.25 -4.45
CA GLN A 298 3.92 10.45 -5.85
C GLN A 298 3.90 9.08 -6.54
N GLN A 299 3.08 8.95 -7.57
CA GLN A 299 2.95 7.72 -8.35
C GLN A 299 3.44 7.95 -9.77
N GLY A 300 4.50 7.23 -10.16
CA GLY A 300 4.97 7.18 -11.54
C GLY A 300 4.10 6.29 -12.41
N PHE A 301 4.08 6.55 -13.72
CA PHE A 301 3.41 5.68 -14.70
C PHE A 301 4.32 4.52 -15.09
N PHE A 302 5.55 4.80 -15.49
CA PHE A 302 6.52 3.83 -15.95
C PHE A 302 7.90 4.11 -15.37
N GLU A 303 8.77 3.09 -15.36
CA GLU A 303 10.18 3.25 -14.95
C GLU A 303 11.04 3.95 -16.02
N GLN A 304 10.58 3.97 -17.27
CA GLN A 304 11.25 4.57 -18.42
C GLN A 304 10.25 5.29 -19.32
N GLY A 305 10.67 6.33 -20.00
CA GLY A 305 9.82 7.16 -20.87
C GLY A 305 9.07 8.22 -20.04
N LEU A 306 7.86 7.92 -19.61
CA LEU A 306 7.06 8.79 -18.72
C LEU A 306 7.50 8.63 -17.28
N THR A 307 8.57 9.30 -16.90
CA THR A 307 9.18 9.21 -15.56
C THR A 307 8.58 10.19 -14.56
N ASP A 308 7.84 11.21 -15.02
CA ASP A 308 7.18 12.17 -14.14
C ASP A 308 6.02 11.49 -13.39
N GLY A 309 5.99 11.70 -12.08
CA GLY A 309 4.98 11.09 -11.22
C GLY A 309 3.83 12.05 -10.94
N ALA A 310 2.61 11.51 -10.90
CA ALA A 310 1.44 12.22 -10.42
C ALA A 310 1.55 12.47 -8.91
N ALA A 311 1.39 13.72 -8.48
CA ALA A 311 1.31 14.09 -7.06
C ALA A 311 -0.11 13.84 -6.55
N ILE A 312 -0.24 12.96 -5.54
CA ILE A 312 -1.52 12.56 -4.96
C ILE A 312 -1.55 13.02 -3.50
N ASN A 313 -2.50 13.90 -3.16
CA ASN A 313 -2.75 14.35 -1.80
C ASN A 313 -3.99 13.65 -1.25
N SER A 314 -3.78 12.69 -0.35
CA SER A 314 -4.86 11.94 0.29
C SER A 314 -5.26 12.57 1.61
N LYS A 315 -6.56 12.76 1.82
CA LYS A 315 -7.15 13.14 3.10
C LYS A 315 -8.26 12.15 3.43
N ASN A 316 -8.06 11.37 4.47
CA ASN A 316 -9.05 10.42 4.97
C ASN A 316 -9.67 10.98 6.25
N SER A 317 -11.00 10.96 6.33
CA SER A 317 -11.75 11.38 7.51
C SER A 317 -12.73 10.29 7.91
N THR A 318 -12.76 9.97 9.21
CA THR A 318 -13.62 8.91 9.77
C THR A 318 -14.42 9.46 10.91
N ILE A 319 -15.72 9.19 10.93
CA ILE A 319 -16.61 9.42 12.06
C ILE A 319 -16.97 8.05 12.63
N THR A 320 -16.84 7.89 13.96
CA THR A 320 -17.18 6.64 14.64
C THR A 320 -18.15 6.92 15.77
N LEU A 321 -19.25 6.18 15.81
CA LEU A 321 -20.19 6.14 16.91
C LEU A 321 -20.07 4.79 17.61
N THR A 322 -19.87 4.81 18.93
CA THR A 322 -19.74 3.59 19.74
C THR A 322 -20.75 3.62 20.87
N LEU A 323 -21.50 2.53 20.99
CA LEU A 323 -22.43 2.29 22.10
C LEU A 323 -21.91 1.11 22.92
N LEU A 324 -21.66 1.31 24.21
CA LEU A 324 -21.17 0.30 25.13
C LEU A 324 -22.23 0.04 26.22
N PHE A 325 -22.59 -1.21 26.40
CA PHE A 325 -23.44 -1.68 27.46
C PHE A 325 -22.61 -2.35 28.57
N GLU A 326 -22.76 -1.94 29.80
CA GLU A 326 -22.20 -2.62 30.98
C GLU A 326 -23.24 -3.66 31.46
N LEU A 327 -22.94 -4.96 31.28
CA LEU A 327 -23.74 -6.12 31.67
C LEU A 327 -23.46 -6.51 33.13
#